data_4a439f4ec48697f835970b6e0e1e1aa7
#
_entry.id   4a439f4ec48697f835970b6e0e1e1aa7
#
_cell.length_a   1.000
_cell.length_b   1.000
_cell.length_c   1.000
_cell.angle_alpha   90.00
_cell.angle_beta   90.00
_cell.angle_gamma   90.00
#
_symmetry.space_group_name_H-M   'P 1'
#
loop_
_entity.id
_entity.type
_entity.pdbx_description
1 polymer ?
#
loop_
_entity_poly.entity_id
_entity_poly.type
_entity_poly.pdbx_seq_one_letter_code
_entity_poly.pdbx_strand_id
1 'polypeptide(L)'
;TPRGENGKMSKRILIVDDEPNIVVSLEFLMKREGFEVAVAADGEAALRSVEEKKPDLVLLDIMLPKKNGFEVCQTIRANPEWQSIKVVMLTAKGRDTEVAKGTALGADAYMTKPFSTKDLIAQVRQILGVD
;
A
#
# COMPACT_ATOMS: atom_id res chain seq x y z
N THR A 1 -4.57 -13.15 21.33
CA THR A 1 -4.37 -13.11 21.37
C THR A 1 -4.10 -12.73 21.12
N PRO A 2 -4.22 -12.98 21.41
CA PRO A 2 -3.94 -12.83 21.14
C PRO A 2 -3.84 -12.21 20.63
N ARG A 3 -4.10 -12.42 20.47
CA ARG A 3 -3.99 -11.96 20.11
C ARG A 3 -4.24 -11.25 20.39
N GLY A 4 -4.35 -11.32 20.83
CA GLY A 4 -4.44 -11.05 21.34
C GLY A 4 -4.73 -10.23 21.61
N GLU A 5 -4.85 -10.54 21.82
CA GLU A 5 -4.94 -10.08 22.07
C GLU A 5 -4.88 -9.28 21.86
N ASN A 6 -4.90 -9.34 22.02
CA ASN A 6 -4.81 -8.77 21.61
C ASN A 6 -4.76 -8.05 21.01
N GLY A 7 -4.85 -8.16 21.19
CA GLY A 7 -4.82 -8.01 20.49
C GLY A 7 -4.72 -7.46 19.66
N LYS A 8 -4.04 -8.30 20.01
CA LYS A 8 -3.44 -7.96 19.13
C LYS A 8 -3.79 -7.65 17.80
N MET A 9 -3.37 -7.17 17.64
CA MET A 9 -4.10 -6.66 16.47
C MET A 9 -3.30 -6.79 15.20
N SER A 10 -3.93 -7.40 14.19
CA SER A 10 -3.30 -7.51 12.88
C SER A 10 -3.19 -6.14 12.22
N LYS A 11 -2.07 -5.88 11.54
CA LYS A 11 -1.94 -4.70 10.70
C LYS A 11 -2.82 -4.84 9.46
N ARG A 12 -3.29 -3.71 8.95
CA ARG A 12 -4.18 -3.64 7.80
C ARG A 12 -3.44 -3.10 6.59
N ILE A 13 -3.55 -3.80 5.47
CA ILE A 13 -2.93 -3.40 4.22
C ILE A 13 -4.01 -3.17 3.17
N LEU A 14 -3.96 -2.02 2.52
CA LEU A 14 -4.83 -1.73 1.37
C LEU A 14 -4.00 -1.91 0.11
N ILE A 15 -4.49 -2.75 -0.80
CA ILE A 15 -3.85 -2.97 -2.10
C ILE A 15 -4.63 -2.18 -3.14
N VAL A 16 -3.96 -1.27 -3.83
CA VAL A 16 -4.57 -0.42 -4.86
C VAL A 16 -3.90 -0.69 -6.18
N ASP A 17 -4.56 -1.45 -7.04
CA ASP A 17 -4.04 -1.84 -8.34
C ASP A 17 -5.22 -2.30 -9.19
N ASP A 18 -5.20 -1.98 -10.48
CA ASP A 18 -6.29 -2.35 -11.38
C ASP A 18 -6.00 -3.64 -12.18
N GLU A 19 -4.84 -4.26 -11.97
CA GLU A 19 -4.48 -5.51 -12.62
C GLU A 19 -4.90 -6.70 -11.75
N PRO A 20 -5.90 -7.48 -12.17
CA PRO A 20 -6.42 -8.57 -11.32
C PRO A 20 -5.36 -9.58 -10.88
N ASN A 21 -4.41 -9.90 -11.75
CA ASN A 21 -3.35 -10.88 -11.42
C ASN A 21 -2.45 -10.36 -10.31
N ILE A 22 -2.11 -9.08 -10.34
CA ILE A 22 -1.29 -8.46 -9.29
C ILE A 22 -2.06 -8.44 -7.98
N VAL A 23 -3.32 -8.03 -8.03
CA VAL A 23 -4.18 -7.96 -6.84
C VAL A 23 -4.30 -9.31 -6.16
N VAL A 24 -4.59 -10.36 -6.93
CA VAL A 24 -4.75 -11.71 -6.38
C VAL A 24 -3.45 -12.17 -5.71
N SER A 25 -2.32 -11.94 -6.37
CA SER A 25 -1.01 -12.34 -5.84
C SER A 25 -0.68 -11.60 -4.54
N LEU A 26 -0.86 -10.29 -4.54
CA LEU A 26 -0.56 -9.47 -3.36
C LEU A 26 -1.49 -9.81 -2.20
N GLU A 27 -2.77 -9.99 -2.49
CA GLU A 27 -3.74 -10.33 -1.46
C GLU A 27 -3.40 -11.65 -0.81
N PHE A 28 -3.07 -12.67 -1.61
CA PHE A 28 -2.67 -13.97 -1.09
C PHE A 28 -1.44 -13.85 -0.19
N LEU A 29 -0.42 -13.15 -0.67
CA LEU A 29 0.84 -13.00 0.08
C LEU A 29 0.64 -12.28 1.41
N MET A 30 -0.11 -11.20 1.41
CA MET A 30 -0.30 -10.41 2.62
C MET A 30 -1.16 -11.15 3.64
N LYS A 31 -2.19 -11.83 3.18
CA LYS A 31 -3.03 -12.65 4.08
C LYS A 31 -2.21 -13.79 4.69
N ARG A 32 -1.36 -14.42 3.90
CA ARG A 32 -0.50 -15.49 4.39
C ARG A 32 0.43 -15.00 5.50
N GLU A 33 0.86 -13.74 5.40
CA GLU A 33 1.74 -13.15 6.41
C GLU A 33 1.00 -12.66 7.66
N GLY A 34 -0.31 -12.85 7.70
CA GLY A 34 -1.10 -12.51 8.87
C GLY A 34 -1.71 -11.11 8.86
N PHE A 35 -1.63 -10.41 7.73
CA PHE A 35 -2.22 -9.08 7.61
C PHE A 35 -3.69 -9.15 7.20
N GLU A 36 -4.47 -8.17 7.65
CA GLU A 36 -5.80 -7.96 7.11
C GLU A 36 -5.67 -7.17 5.81
N VAL A 37 -6.43 -7.55 4.79
CA VAL A 37 -6.26 -6.99 3.45
C VAL A 37 -7.57 -6.44 2.91
N ALA A 38 -7.52 -5.24 2.37
CA ALA A 38 -8.59 -4.66 1.57
C ALA A 38 -8.02 -4.34 0.19
N VAL A 39 -8.88 -4.23 -0.81
CA VAL A 39 -8.47 -4.04 -2.20
C VAL A 39 -9.31 -2.92 -2.81
N ALA A 40 -8.66 -2.07 -3.60
CA ALA A 40 -9.33 -1.04 -4.40
C ALA A 40 -8.75 -1.06 -5.81
N ALA A 41 -9.59 -0.86 -6.82
CA ALA A 41 -9.18 -0.96 -8.22
C ALA A 41 -8.95 0.39 -8.90
N ASP A 42 -9.27 1.49 -8.23
CA ASP A 42 -9.04 2.83 -8.75
C ASP A 42 -8.77 3.79 -7.59
N GLY A 43 -8.35 5.02 -7.94
CA GLY A 43 -7.96 6.00 -6.95
C GLY A 43 -9.09 6.48 -6.06
N GLU A 44 -10.29 6.60 -6.60
CA GLU A 44 -11.44 7.03 -5.80
C GLU A 44 -11.83 5.97 -4.78
N ALA A 45 -11.88 4.70 -5.23
CA ALA A 45 -12.15 3.58 -4.33
C ALA A 45 -11.08 3.47 -3.25
N ALA A 46 -9.83 3.77 -3.61
CA ALA A 46 -8.73 3.75 -2.66
C ALA A 46 -8.96 4.73 -1.52
N LEU A 47 -9.35 5.95 -1.84
CA LEU A 47 -9.56 6.97 -0.80
C LEU A 47 -10.76 6.63 0.09
N ARG A 48 -11.81 6.06 -0.49
CA ARG A 48 -12.94 5.57 0.31
C ARG A 48 -12.50 4.47 1.28
N SER A 49 -11.66 3.55 0.78
CA SER A 49 -11.15 2.46 1.61
C SER A 49 -10.25 2.96 2.72
N VAL A 50 -9.43 3.98 2.45
CA VAL A 50 -8.59 4.58 3.49
C VAL A 50 -9.47 5.11 4.62
N GLU A 51 -10.54 5.79 4.27
CA GLU A 51 -11.44 6.36 5.27
C GLU A 51 -12.17 5.27 6.07
N GLU A 52 -12.65 4.25 5.37
CA GLU A 52 -13.48 3.21 5.99
C GLU A 52 -12.66 2.16 6.74
N LYS A 53 -11.55 1.73 6.16
CA LYS A 53 -10.77 0.61 6.68
C LYS A 53 -9.58 1.04 7.53
N LYS A 54 -9.14 2.28 7.39
CA LYS A 54 -8.01 2.84 8.15
C LYS A 54 -6.79 1.92 8.09
N PRO A 55 -6.24 1.71 6.89
CA PRO A 55 -5.08 0.80 6.74
C PRO A 55 -3.85 1.37 7.42
N ASP A 56 -2.94 0.49 7.78
CA ASP A 56 -1.64 0.88 8.30
C ASP A 56 -0.65 1.13 7.17
N LEU A 57 -0.86 0.47 6.02
CA LEU A 57 0.00 0.60 4.86
C LEU A 57 -0.82 0.45 3.59
N VAL A 58 -0.49 1.23 2.57
CA VAL A 58 -1.12 1.17 1.26
C VAL A 58 -0.06 0.77 0.23
N LEU A 59 -0.31 -0.33 -0.48
CA LEU A 59 0.46 -0.71 -1.67
C LEU A 59 -0.25 -0.08 -2.86
N LEU A 60 0.38 0.89 -3.49
CA LEU A 60 -0.30 1.83 -4.38
C LEU A 60 0.34 1.87 -5.76
N ASP A 61 -0.36 1.33 -6.74
CA ASP A 61 0.06 1.42 -8.14
C ASP A 61 -0.05 2.87 -8.59
N ILE A 62 0.90 3.32 -9.38
CA ILE A 62 0.90 4.68 -9.91
C ILE A 62 -0.12 4.83 -11.04
N MET A 63 -0.19 3.83 -11.93
CA MET A 63 -1.03 3.89 -13.13
C MET A 63 -2.43 3.36 -12.83
N LEU A 64 -3.30 4.22 -12.33
CA LEU A 64 -4.66 3.86 -11.95
C LEU A 64 -5.67 4.67 -12.72
N PRO A 65 -6.87 4.10 -12.98
CA PRO A 65 -7.97 4.90 -13.53
C PRO A 65 -8.51 5.88 -12.50
N LYS A 66 -9.19 6.88 -12.95
CA LYS A 66 -9.82 7.97 -12.17
C LYS A 66 -8.79 8.85 -11.52
N LYS A 67 -8.31 8.52 -10.32
CA LYS A 67 -7.20 9.24 -9.68
C LYS A 67 -5.98 8.34 -9.70
N ASN A 68 -4.87 8.83 -10.24
CA ASN A 68 -3.64 8.04 -10.29
C ASN A 68 -3.00 7.95 -8.89
N GLY A 69 -1.96 7.11 -8.78
CA GLY A 69 -1.32 6.87 -7.50
C GLY A 69 -0.71 8.11 -6.87
N PHE A 70 -0.19 9.03 -7.68
CA PHE A 70 0.36 10.28 -7.15
C PHE A 70 -0.72 11.12 -6.48
N GLU A 71 -1.89 11.21 -7.09
CA GLU A 71 -3.01 11.97 -6.54
C GLU A 71 -3.50 11.35 -5.24
N VAL A 72 -3.57 10.02 -5.18
CA VAL A 72 -3.96 9.30 -3.97
C VAL A 72 -2.96 9.57 -2.85
N CYS A 73 -1.67 9.46 -3.13
CA CYS A 73 -0.62 9.71 -2.15
C CYS A 73 -0.70 11.14 -1.63
N GLN A 74 -0.86 12.11 -2.52
CA GLN A 74 -0.95 13.52 -2.15
C GLN A 74 -2.14 13.77 -1.23
N THR A 75 -3.29 13.17 -1.55
CA THR A 75 -4.50 13.31 -0.73
C THR A 75 -4.29 12.72 0.66
N ILE A 76 -3.66 11.56 0.74
CA ILE A 76 -3.36 10.92 2.02
C ILE A 76 -2.47 11.83 2.87
N ARG A 77 -1.41 12.37 2.27
CA ARG A 77 -0.46 13.21 2.99
C ARG A 77 -1.03 14.57 3.39
N ALA A 78 -2.04 15.04 2.67
CA ALA A 78 -2.70 16.31 3.00
C ALA A 78 -3.67 16.19 4.16
N ASN A 79 -4.07 14.97 4.54
CA ASN A 79 -5.03 14.77 5.60
C ASN A 79 -4.32 14.54 6.93
N PRO A 80 -4.52 15.44 7.93
CA PRO A 80 -3.83 15.30 9.22
C PRO A 80 -4.11 13.99 9.96
N GLU A 81 -5.28 13.40 9.71
CA GLU A 81 -5.67 12.15 10.38
C GLU A 81 -4.99 10.91 9.79
N TRP A 82 -4.38 11.06 8.61
CA TRP A 82 -3.79 9.93 7.87
C TRP A 82 -2.27 9.97 7.82
N GLN A 83 -1.63 10.78 8.67
CA GLN A 83 -0.18 10.97 8.63
C GLN A 83 0.60 9.70 8.99
N SER A 84 0.00 8.82 9.78
CA SER A 84 0.68 7.57 10.17
C SER A 84 0.57 6.46 9.13
N ILE A 85 -0.26 6.63 8.11
CA ILE A 85 -0.42 5.62 7.06
C ILE A 85 0.85 5.59 6.21
N LYS A 86 1.41 4.38 6.05
CA LYS A 86 2.59 4.20 5.19
C LYS A 86 2.15 3.99 3.76
N VAL A 87 2.85 4.60 2.82
CA VAL A 87 2.54 4.49 1.40
C VAL A 87 3.74 3.90 0.67
N VAL A 88 3.54 2.76 0.02
CA VAL A 88 4.53 2.11 -0.83
C VAL A 88 4.03 2.19 -2.27
N MET A 89 4.77 2.91 -3.11
CA MET A 89 4.40 3.06 -4.52
C MET A 89 4.89 1.86 -5.31
N LEU A 90 4.03 1.34 -6.19
CA LEU A 90 4.38 0.26 -7.12
C LEU A 90 4.60 0.89 -8.48
N THR A 91 5.80 0.77 -9.01
CA THR A 91 6.19 1.46 -10.25
C THR A 91 6.77 0.49 -11.25
N ALA A 92 6.71 0.86 -12.54
CA ALA A 92 7.32 0.06 -13.60
C ALA A 92 8.84 0.29 -13.58
N LYS A 93 9.57 -0.74 -14.01
CA LYS A 93 11.03 -0.68 -14.10
C LYS A 93 11.44 0.47 -15.02
N GLY A 94 12.45 1.23 -14.61
CA GLY A 94 12.99 2.31 -15.43
C GLY A 94 12.27 3.65 -15.29
N ARG A 95 11.42 3.78 -14.31
CA ARG A 95 10.62 5.00 -14.10
C ARG A 95 11.20 5.89 -13.00
N ASP A 96 12.45 6.28 -13.15
CA ASP A 96 13.15 7.08 -12.12
C ASP A 96 12.47 8.41 -11.84
N THR A 97 11.89 9.04 -12.86
CA THR A 97 11.15 10.29 -12.66
C THR A 97 9.91 10.11 -11.82
N GLU A 98 9.26 8.95 -11.94
CA GLU A 98 8.09 8.63 -11.10
C GLU A 98 8.50 8.42 -9.65
N VAL A 99 9.64 7.78 -9.43
CA VAL A 99 10.18 7.59 -8.09
C VAL A 99 10.45 8.93 -7.41
N ALA A 100 11.14 9.83 -8.12
CA ALA A 100 11.45 11.16 -7.59
C ALA A 100 10.18 11.94 -7.26
N LYS A 101 9.18 11.88 -8.13
CA LYS A 101 7.91 12.58 -7.91
C LYS A 101 7.17 12.05 -6.69
N GLY A 102 7.12 10.72 -6.56
CA GLY A 102 6.43 10.10 -5.43
C GLY A 102 7.11 10.43 -4.11
N THR A 103 8.45 10.43 -4.09
CA THR A 103 9.20 10.82 -2.89
C THR A 103 8.83 12.25 -2.48
N ALA A 104 8.77 13.15 -3.45
CA ALA A 104 8.41 14.54 -3.19
C ALA A 104 6.99 14.67 -2.64
N LEU A 105 6.10 13.75 -3.01
CA LEU A 105 4.71 13.75 -2.55
C LEU A 105 4.51 12.97 -1.23
N GLY A 106 5.57 12.41 -0.67
CA GLY A 106 5.51 11.80 0.65
C GLY A 106 5.34 10.30 0.71
N ALA A 107 5.67 9.57 -0.37
CA ALA A 107 5.70 8.11 -0.32
C ALA A 107 6.83 7.65 0.60
N ASP A 108 6.60 6.58 1.33
CA ASP A 108 7.58 6.03 2.26
C ASP A 108 8.58 5.11 1.58
N ALA A 109 8.16 4.45 0.49
CA ALA A 109 9.02 3.51 -0.22
C ALA A 109 8.47 3.24 -1.61
N TYR A 110 9.27 2.53 -2.39
CA TYR A 110 8.94 2.12 -3.76
C TYR A 110 9.27 0.67 -3.96
N MET A 111 8.46 0.02 -4.79
CA MET A 111 8.83 -1.30 -5.31
C MET A 111 8.65 -1.29 -6.80
N THR A 112 9.62 -1.83 -7.52
CA THR A 112 9.59 -1.91 -8.97
C THR A 112 8.91 -3.21 -9.39
N LYS A 113 7.98 -3.13 -10.33
CA LYS A 113 7.37 -4.31 -10.95
C LYS A 113 8.26 -4.81 -12.09
N PRO A 114 8.48 -6.11 -12.22
CA PRO A 114 8.04 -7.16 -11.31
C PRO A 114 8.90 -7.17 -10.04
N PHE A 115 8.28 -7.46 -8.92
CA PHE A 115 8.99 -7.50 -7.63
C PHE A 115 9.14 -8.94 -7.16
N SER A 116 10.19 -9.14 -6.34
CA SER A 116 10.39 -10.42 -5.66
C SER A 116 9.41 -10.53 -4.49
N THR A 117 8.76 -11.68 -4.37
CA THR A 117 7.87 -11.97 -3.24
C THR A 117 8.57 -11.74 -1.90
N LYS A 118 9.81 -12.26 -1.81
CA LYS A 118 10.61 -12.17 -0.60
C LYS A 118 10.92 -10.71 -0.25
N ASP A 119 11.30 -9.93 -1.24
CA ASP A 119 11.65 -8.52 -1.03
C ASP A 119 10.43 -7.71 -0.62
N LEU A 120 9.29 -7.98 -1.23
CA LEU A 120 8.04 -7.30 -0.90
C LEU A 120 7.66 -7.53 0.56
N ILE A 121 7.67 -8.79 0.98
CA ILE A 121 7.32 -9.16 2.36
C ILE A 121 8.29 -8.49 3.35
N ALA A 122 9.60 -8.57 3.06
CA ALA A 122 10.61 -7.99 3.93
C ALA A 122 10.42 -6.48 4.07
N GLN A 123 10.16 -5.80 2.96
CA GLN A 123 10.01 -4.35 2.98
C GLN A 123 8.74 -3.92 3.70
N VAL A 124 7.63 -4.62 3.48
CA VAL A 124 6.37 -4.32 4.16
C VAL A 124 6.54 -4.48 5.67
N ARG A 125 7.16 -5.57 6.11
CA ARG A 125 7.39 -5.81 7.53
C ARG A 125 8.28 -4.75 8.15
N GLN A 126 9.34 -4.36 7.44
CA GLN A 126 10.27 -3.34 7.91
C GLN A 126 9.56 -1.99 8.07
N ILE A 127 8.78 -1.59 7.08
CA ILE A 127 8.08 -0.31 7.10
C ILE A 127 7.03 -0.26 8.22
N LEU A 128 6.35 -1.37 8.44
CA LEU A 128 5.34 -1.47 9.49
C LEU A 128 5.96 -1.68 10.88
N GLY A 129 7.25 -1.95 10.95
CA GLY A 129 7.92 -2.20 12.22
C GLY A 129 7.53 -3.51 12.87
N VAL A 130 7.19 -4.52 12.08
CA VAL A 130 6.82 -5.85 12.57
C VAL A 130 7.85 -6.88 12.11
N ASP A 131 7.99 -7.93 12.89
CA ASP A 131 8.95 -9.01 12.59
C ASP A 131 8.39 -10.05 11.64
#